data_4cc5c3ecedb5da92d0d3e0923e43afc5
#
_entry.id   4cc5c3ecedb5da92d0d3e0923e43afc5
#
_cell.length_a   1.000
_cell.length_b   1.000
_cell.length_c   1.000
_cell.angle_alpha   90.00
_cell.angle_beta   90.00
_cell.angle_gamma   90.00
#
_symmetry.space_group_name_H-M   'P 1'
#
loop_
_entity.id
_entity.type
_entity.pdbx_description
1 polymer ?
#
loop_
_entity_poly.entity_id
_entity_poly.type
_entity_poly.pdbx_seq_one_letter_code
_entity_poly.pdbx_strand_id
1 'polypeptide(L)'
;MPDQRYPLCGILESNMNMPLLYRAALQGVFGKREEYTRSSIMDALFVYLDGEPEPESVARVDSDFRVRPLVCLTNAWEERIRARYPDAAIYRRTIMKPACRFTIPEKTEIPEEYRLTGMDEAAFEQHPFSHGMNYSCYAAFQAEGSGAVIYHGGEIVAAASSFLSLNGEVEMDISTKETHRGKKLATACAALMLRDCMKRGITVHWDAQNDVSRHLAEKFGFEAEQEYSVYWLPSLNPDKTKHEKTGLF
;
A
#
# COMPACT_ATOMS: atom_id res chain seq x y z
N MET A 1 21.51 -19.91 29.74
CA MET A 1 20.07 -19.99 29.51
C MET A 1 19.86 -19.77 28.03
N PRO A 2 19.30 -20.70 27.26
CA PRO A 2 19.12 -20.48 25.83
C PRO A 2 18.02 -19.41 25.63
N ASP A 3 18.34 -18.47 24.78
CA ASP A 3 17.52 -17.38 24.26
C ASP A 3 16.24 -17.97 23.62
N GLN A 4 15.15 -18.00 24.37
CA GLN A 4 13.82 -18.32 23.84
C GLN A 4 13.32 -17.10 23.07
N ARG A 5 13.87 -16.83 21.88
CA ARG A 5 13.17 -16.05 20.88
C ARG A 5 11.96 -16.86 20.47
N TYR A 6 10.77 -16.39 20.88
CA TYR A 6 9.51 -16.94 20.38
C TYR A 6 9.57 -16.92 18.84
N PRO A 7 9.22 -18.00 18.18
CA PRO A 7 9.12 -17.99 16.73
C PRO A 7 8.14 -16.88 16.39
N LEU A 8 8.62 -15.93 15.60
CA LEU A 8 7.77 -14.99 14.90
C LEU A 8 6.59 -15.79 14.33
N CYS A 9 5.36 -15.36 14.60
CA CYS A 9 4.11 -16.03 14.26
C CYS A 9 4.24 -16.72 12.89
N GLY A 10 3.68 -17.94 12.74
CA GLY A 10 3.79 -18.77 11.53
C GLY A 10 3.37 -18.12 10.20
N ILE A 11 2.86 -16.89 10.25
CA ILE A 11 2.70 -15.98 9.10
C ILE A 11 4.06 -15.48 8.60
N LEU A 12 5.10 -15.47 9.43
CA LEU A 12 6.45 -14.98 9.09
C LEU A 12 7.37 -16.05 8.50
N GLU A 13 6.99 -17.32 8.52
CA GLU A 13 7.79 -18.39 7.88
C GLU A 13 7.77 -18.30 6.35
N SER A 14 6.82 -17.55 5.77
CA SER A 14 6.90 -17.14 4.36
C SER A 14 6.73 -15.63 4.26
N ASN A 15 7.84 -14.88 4.36
CA ASN A 15 7.90 -13.44 4.07
C ASN A 15 7.34 -13.06 2.67
N MET A 16 6.91 -14.03 1.89
CA MET A 16 6.37 -13.86 0.54
C MET A 16 4.90 -13.41 0.52
N ASN A 17 4.14 -13.69 1.58
CA ASN A 17 2.70 -13.40 1.64
C ASN A 17 2.36 -12.11 2.41
N MET A 18 3.36 -11.29 2.72
CA MET A 18 3.15 -10.00 3.37
C MET A 18 3.25 -8.87 2.35
N PRO A 19 2.48 -7.77 2.51
CA PRO A 19 2.62 -6.60 1.65
C PRO A 19 4.08 -6.18 1.52
N LEU A 20 4.49 -5.77 0.33
CA LEU A 20 5.87 -5.31 0.07
C LEU A 20 6.27 -4.20 1.04
N LEU A 21 5.32 -3.33 1.39
CA LEU A 21 5.47 -2.28 2.38
C LEU A 21 5.98 -2.81 3.74
N TYR A 22 5.39 -3.90 4.25
CA TYR A 22 5.83 -4.50 5.51
C TYR A 22 7.21 -5.14 5.38
N ARG A 23 7.47 -5.84 4.27
CA ARG A 23 8.78 -6.44 4.00
C ARG A 23 9.89 -5.40 3.92
N ALA A 24 9.62 -4.26 3.26
CA ALA A 24 10.57 -3.15 3.18
C ALA A 24 10.84 -2.53 4.56
N ALA A 25 9.80 -2.39 5.40
CA ALA A 25 9.96 -1.92 6.77
C ALA A 25 10.80 -2.89 7.64
N LEU A 26 10.59 -4.21 7.51
CA LEU A 26 11.41 -5.23 8.18
C LEU A 26 12.89 -5.16 7.78
N GLN A 27 13.19 -4.78 6.53
CA GLN A 27 14.55 -4.61 6.04
C GLN A 27 15.15 -3.23 6.36
N GLY A 28 14.43 -2.38 7.09
CA GLY A 28 14.92 -1.07 7.50
C GLY A 28 14.97 -0.02 6.38
N VAL A 29 14.26 -0.24 5.27
CA VAL A 29 14.18 0.74 4.17
C VAL A 29 13.47 2.00 4.64
N PHE A 30 12.45 1.84 5.45
CA PHE A 30 11.73 2.93 6.13
C PHE A 30 11.00 2.39 7.36
N GLY A 31 10.44 3.32 8.18
CA GLY A 31 9.73 2.96 9.41
C GLY A 31 10.67 2.70 10.57
N LYS A 32 10.07 2.32 11.69
CA LYS A 32 10.77 2.06 12.94
C LYS A 32 10.14 0.87 13.64
N ARG A 33 10.95 -0.10 14.03
CA ARG A 33 10.51 -1.23 14.84
C ARG A 33 10.78 -0.98 16.33
N GLU A 34 9.77 -1.20 17.15
CA GLU A 34 9.84 -1.16 18.62
C GLU A 34 9.60 -2.57 19.15
N GLU A 35 10.55 -3.06 19.96
CA GLU A 35 10.49 -4.39 20.55
C GLU A 35 10.06 -4.30 22.01
N TYR A 36 9.19 -5.21 22.41
CA TYR A 36 8.74 -5.42 23.79
C TYR A 36 9.05 -6.87 24.19
N THR A 37 8.69 -7.28 25.41
CA THR A 37 9.03 -8.62 25.90
C THR A 37 8.36 -9.73 25.08
N ARG A 38 7.10 -9.54 24.68
CA ARG A 38 6.29 -10.54 23.98
C ARG A 38 5.66 -10.04 22.68
N SER A 39 5.85 -8.76 22.38
CA SER A 39 5.27 -8.14 21.19
C SER A 39 6.27 -7.23 20.47
N SER A 40 5.94 -6.83 19.25
CA SER A 40 6.64 -5.77 18.55
C SER A 40 5.65 -4.90 17.78
N ILE A 41 6.03 -3.63 17.59
CA ILE A 41 5.30 -2.65 16.79
C ILE A 41 6.21 -2.18 15.67
N MET A 42 5.76 -2.36 14.42
CA MET A 42 6.41 -1.77 13.25
C MET A 42 5.65 -0.52 12.85
N ASP A 43 6.21 0.65 13.16
CA ASP A 43 5.68 1.95 12.73
C ASP A 43 6.21 2.28 11.34
N ALA A 44 5.37 2.06 10.35
CA ALA A 44 5.62 2.34 8.93
C ALA A 44 4.45 3.18 8.39
N LEU A 45 4.07 3.04 7.11
CA LEU A 45 2.84 3.67 6.60
C LEU A 45 1.61 3.15 7.35
N PHE A 46 1.51 1.83 7.48
CA PHE A 46 0.64 1.18 8.48
C PHE A 46 1.44 0.91 9.75
N VAL A 47 0.74 0.78 10.87
CA VAL A 47 1.33 0.31 12.12
C VAL A 47 1.00 -1.17 12.26
N TYR A 48 2.00 -2.03 12.18
CA TYR A 48 1.84 -3.48 12.30
C TYR A 48 2.09 -3.92 13.73
N LEU A 49 1.15 -4.67 14.29
CA LEU A 49 1.13 -5.15 15.65
C LEU A 49 1.36 -6.67 15.67
N ASP A 50 2.48 -7.11 16.22
CA ASP A 50 2.90 -8.51 16.23
C ASP A 50 3.10 -9.05 17.65
N GLY A 51 2.98 -10.38 17.83
CA GLY A 51 3.15 -11.07 19.10
C GLY A 51 1.94 -10.95 20.04
N GLU A 52 2.20 -11.02 21.34
CA GLU A 52 1.21 -10.96 22.39
C GLU A 52 1.12 -9.54 22.98
N PRO A 53 -0.05 -8.87 22.95
CA PRO A 53 -0.20 -7.53 23.51
C PRO A 53 0.11 -7.51 25.02
N GLU A 54 0.94 -6.57 25.43
CA GLU A 54 1.31 -6.33 26.81
C GLU A 54 1.07 -4.86 27.20
N PRO A 55 1.03 -4.51 28.51
CA PRO A 55 0.60 -3.18 28.95
C PRO A 55 1.32 -2.04 28.26
N GLU A 56 2.64 -2.15 28.09
CA GLU A 56 3.49 -1.13 27.49
C GLU A 56 3.19 -0.94 25.99
N SER A 57 3.09 -2.03 25.25
CA SER A 57 2.79 -1.96 23.80
C SER A 57 1.35 -1.48 23.54
N VAL A 58 0.40 -1.86 24.40
CA VAL A 58 -0.98 -1.34 24.34
C VAL A 58 -1.01 0.15 24.64
N ALA A 59 -0.28 0.60 25.67
CA ALA A 59 -0.19 2.03 26.02
C ALA A 59 0.41 2.84 24.85
N ARG A 60 1.38 2.28 24.13
CA ARG A 60 1.99 2.89 22.94
C ARG A 60 0.97 3.06 21.82
N VAL A 61 0.12 2.07 21.56
CA VAL A 61 -0.97 2.18 20.61
C VAL A 61 -1.96 3.27 21.01
N ASP A 62 -2.31 3.33 22.30
CA ASP A 62 -3.26 4.31 22.83
C ASP A 62 -2.77 5.75 22.71
N SER A 63 -1.46 5.98 22.91
CA SER A 63 -0.90 7.34 22.91
C SER A 63 -0.62 7.88 21.49
N ASP A 64 -0.03 7.06 20.61
CA ASP A 64 0.62 7.59 19.42
C ASP A 64 0.03 7.09 18.09
N PHE A 65 -0.70 5.98 18.13
CA PHE A 65 -1.17 5.36 16.88
C PHE A 65 -2.68 5.42 16.66
N ARG A 66 -3.43 6.19 17.45
CA ARG A 66 -4.89 6.29 17.30
C ARG A 66 -5.37 6.89 15.99
N VAL A 67 -4.55 7.69 15.34
CA VAL A 67 -4.86 8.33 14.05
C VAL A 67 -4.14 7.64 12.87
N ARG A 68 -3.62 6.45 13.12
CA ARG A 68 -2.88 5.66 12.13
C ARG A 68 -3.63 4.37 11.77
N PRO A 69 -3.50 3.87 10.55
CA PRO A 69 -4.04 2.56 10.19
C PRO A 69 -3.26 1.45 10.88
N LEU A 70 -3.95 0.59 11.62
CA LEU A 70 -3.35 -0.53 12.34
C LEU A 70 -3.60 -1.84 11.59
N VAL A 71 -2.59 -2.70 11.54
CA VAL A 71 -2.67 -4.07 11.03
C VAL A 71 -2.27 -5.02 12.15
N CYS A 72 -3.20 -5.88 12.57
CA CYS A 72 -2.92 -6.91 13.57
C CYS A 72 -2.37 -8.15 12.85
N LEU A 73 -1.16 -8.55 13.20
CA LEU A 73 -0.52 -9.75 12.64
C LEU A 73 -0.84 -11.01 13.44
N THR A 74 -1.43 -10.86 14.65
CA THR A 74 -1.84 -11.97 15.51
C THR A 74 -3.30 -11.83 15.94
N ASN A 75 -3.94 -12.95 16.22
CA ASN A 75 -5.30 -12.98 16.77
C ASN A 75 -5.36 -12.27 18.14
N ALA A 76 -4.32 -12.38 18.94
CA ALA A 76 -4.26 -11.75 20.26
C ALA A 76 -4.33 -10.21 20.15
N TRP A 77 -3.64 -9.61 19.20
CA TRP A 77 -3.76 -8.19 18.92
C TRP A 77 -5.13 -7.84 18.33
N GLU A 78 -5.66 -8.64 17.42
CA GLU A 78 -6.99 -8.40 16.86
C GLU A 78 -8.08 -8.41 17.94
N GLU A 79 -8.09 -9.41 18.81
CA GLU A 79 -9.02 -9.51 19.94
C GLU A 79 -8.86 -8.32 20.88
N ARG A 80 -7.61 -7.93 21.18
CA ARG A 80 -7.32 -6.79 22.04
C ARG A 80 -7.83 -5.47 21.46
N ILE A 81 -7.60 -5.21 20.18
CA ILE A 81 -8.07 -4.00 19.51
C ILE A 81 -9.60 -3.96 19.44
N ARG A 82 -10.26 -5.06 19.06
CA ARG A 82 -11.72 -5.15 19.03
C ARG A 82 -12.36 -4.95 20.41
N ALA A 83 -11.81 -5.57 21.44
CA ALA A 83 -12.32 -5.42 22.81
C ALA A 83 -12.17 -4.00 23.35
N ARG A 84 -11.05 -3.34 23.04
CA ARG A 84 -10.73 -2.01 23.55
C ARG A 84 -11.39 -0.88 22.74
N TYR A 85 -11.60 -1.10 21.44
CA TYR A 85 -12.14 -0.12 20.51
C TYR A 85 -13.28 -0.73 19.68
N PRO A 86 -14.45 -0.98 20.31
CA PRO A 86 -15.58 -1.59 19.60
C PRO A 86 -16.10 -0.77 18.43
N ASP A 87 -15.85 0.55 18.44
CA ASP A 87 -16.24 1.49 17.38
C ASP A 87 -15.12 1.72 16.33
N ALA A 88 -14.06 0.93 16.35
CA ALA A 88 -13.00 1.03 15.33
C ALA A 88 -13.58 0.74 13.94
N ALA A 89 -13.27 1.61 12.98
CA ALA A 89 -13.61 1.34 11.59
C ALA A 89 -12.67 0.26 11.04
N ILE A 90 -13.25 -0.74 10.36
CA ILE A 90 -12.51 -1.87 9.81
C ILE A 90 -12.62 -1.84 8.30
N TYR A 91 -11.49 -1.82 7.63
CA TYR A 91 -11.38 -1.92 6.18
C TYR A 91 -10.68 -3.22 5.82
N ARG A 92 -11.15 -3.88 4.76
CA ARG A 92 -10.48 -5.07 4.22
C ARG A 92 -9.61 -4.67 3.05
N ARG A 93 -8.40 -5.19 3.04
CA ARG A 93 -7.47 -5.11 1.92
C ARG A 93 -7.18 -6.51 1.42
N THR A 94 -6.78 -6.60 0.15
CA THR A 94 -6.46 -7.88 -0.48
C THR A 94 -5.07 -7.79 -1.10
N ILE A 95 -4.16 -8.62 -0.62
CA ILE A 95 -2.87 -8.85 -1.29
C ILE A 95 -3.18 -9.63 -2.57
N MET A 96 -2.77 -9.07 -3.70
CA MET A 96 -2.92 -9.70 -5.00
C MET A 96 -1.59 -10.34 -5.41
N LYS A 97 -1.67 -11.58 -5.89
CA LYS A 97 -0.53 -12.29 -6.45
C LYS A 97 -0.60 -12.24 -7.96
N PRO A 98 0.52 -11.98 -8.66
CA PRO A 98 0.51 -12.04 -10.11
C PRO A 98 0.10 -13.43 -10.59
N ALA A 99 -0.79 -13.50 -11.58
CA ALA A 99 -1.08 -14.75 -12.27
C ALA A 99 0.14 -15.20 -13.10
N CYS A 100 0.22 -16.48 -13.46
CA CYS A 100 1.31 -17.00 -14.30
C CYS A 100 1.37 -16.35 -15.69
N ARG A 101 0.30 -15.66 -16.10
CA ARG A 101 0.20 -14.91 -17.36
C ARG A 101 -0.55 -13.62 -17.11
N PHE A 102 0.09 -12.48 -17.45
CA PHE A 102 -0.56 -11.18 -17.45
C PHE A 102 -1.34 -10.95 -18.73
N THR A 103 -2.56 -10.43 -18.59
CA THR A 103 -3.36 -9.93 -19.72
C THR A 103 -3.21 -8.41 -19.76
N ILE A 104 -2.20 -7.92 -20.47
CA ILE A 104 -2.01 -6.48 -20.66
C ILE A 104 -2.57 -6.09 -22.03
N PRO A 105 -3.64 -5.28 -22.11
CA PRO A 105 -4.18 -4.84 -23.39
C PRO A 105 -3.12 -4.05 -24.18
N GLU A 106 -2.95 -4.34 -25.47
CA GLU A 106 -1.99 -3.61 -26.31
C GLU A 106 -2.26 -2.11 -26.34
N LYS A 107 -3.53 -1.75 -26.38
CA LYS A 107 -4.00 -0.38 -26.33
C LYS A 107 -5.21 -0.28 -25.41
N THR A 108 -5.21 0.70 -24.52
CA THR A 108 -6.40 1.07 -23.75
C THR A 108 -6.95 2.34 -24.36
N GLU A 109 -8.19 2.26 -24.85
CA GLU A 109 -8.88 3.44 -25.38
C GLU A 109 -9.28 4.35 -24.23
N ILE A 110 -8.83 5.60 -24.30
CA ILE A 110 -9.24 6.70 -23.45
C ILE A 110 -9.76 7.83 -24.32
N PRO A 111 -10.64 8.72 -23.83
CA PRO A 111 -11.15 9.84 -24.60
C PRO A 111 -10.01 10.74 -25.12
N GLU A 112 -10.20 11.37 -26.29
CA GLU A 112 -9.16 12.13 -27.02
C GLU A 112 -8.59 13.32 -26.24
N GLU A 113 -9.39 13.91 -25.35
CA GLU A 113 -8.98 15.02 -24.49
C GLU A 113 -7.96 14.61 -23.40
N TYR A 114 -7.71 13.30 -23.23
CA TYR A 114 -6.75 12.76 -22.25
C TYR A 114 -5.46 12.31 -22.94
N ARG A 115 -4.32 12.65 -22.33
CA ARG A 115 -3.01 12.28 -22.84
C ARG A 115 -2.29 11.35 -21.84
N LEU A 116 -2.14 10.09 -22.21
CA LEU A 116 -1.36 9.10 -21.46
C LEU A 116 0.14 9.19 -21.81
N THR A 117 1.01 9.19 -20.80
CA THR A 117 2.47 9.14 -20.97
C THR A 117 3.12 8.40 -19.80
N GLY A 118 4.36 7.96 -19.98
CA GLY A 118 5.22 7.55 -18.86
C GLY A 118 5.43 8.73 -17.89
N MET A 119 5.73 8.42 -16.65
CA MET A 119 6.04 9.43 -15.62
C MET A 119 7.45 9.96 -15.86
N ASP A 120 7.55 11.19 -16.29
CA ASP A 120 8.80 11.95 -16.39
C ASP A 120 9.09 12.71 -15.10
N GLU A 121 10.23 13.41 -15.04
CA GLU A 121 10.66 14.18 -13.87
C GLU A 121 9.64 15.24 -13.47
N ALA A 122 9.08 15.97 -14.42
CA ALA A 122 8.06 16.97 -14.14
C ALA A 122 6.78 16.38 -13.55
N ALA A 123 6.36 15.22 -14.05
CA ALA A 123 5.22 14.49 -13.50
C ALA A 123 5.52 13.93 -12.11
N PHE A 124 6.73 13.42 -11.88
CA PHE A 124 7.19 12.93 -10.59
C PHE A 124 7.21 14.05 -9.54
N GLU A 125 7.70 15.23 -9.88
CA GLU A 125 7.79 16.37 -8.97
C GLU A 125 6.44 17.03 -8.67
N GLN A 126 5.46 16.94 -9.56
CA GLN A 126 4.14 17.54 -9.34
C GLN A 126 3.35 16.87 -8.22
N HIS A 127 3.63 15.64 -7.90
CA HIS A 127 3.06 14.86 -6.78
C HIS A 127 1.57 15.10 -6.47
N PRO A 128 0.63 15.03 -7.44
CA PRO A 128 -0.78 15.12 -7.10
C PRO A 128 -1.28 13.90 -6.32
N PHE A 129 -0.45 12.85 -6.26
CA PHE A 129 -0.70 11.55 -5.60
C PHE A 129 0.54 11.10 -4.84
N SER A 130 0.48 10.04 -4.05
CA SER A 130 1.53 9.59 -3.10
C SER A 130 2.79 8.96 -3.72
N HIS A 131 2.89 8.88 -5.04
CA HIS A 131 3.89 8.04 -5.74
C HIS A 131 5.35 8.31 -5.42
N GLY A 132 5.74 9.56 -5.23
CA GLY A 132 7.15 9.90 -5.05
C GLY A 132 7.64 9.93 -3.60
N MET A 133 6.77 9.66 -2.63
CA MET A 133 7.09 9.86 -1.22
C MET A 133 8.23 8.97 -0.70
N ASN A 134 8.47 7.83 -1.34
CA ASN A 134 9.45 6.84 -0.91
C ASN A 134 10.72 6.81 -1.78
N TYR A 135 10.86 7.73 -2.70
CA TYR A 135 12.06 7.90 -3.52
C TYR A 135 12.71 9.24 -3.21
N SER A 136 14.02 9.25 -3.02
CA SER A 136 14.77 10.46 -2.68
C SER A 136 14.81 11.51 -3.81
N CYS A 137 14.66 11.07 -5.06
CA CYS A 137 14.65 11.92 -6.25
C CYS A 137 14.13 11.12 -7.47
N TYR A 138 13.86 11.83 -8.56
CA TYR A 138 13.43 11.21 -9.82
C TYR A 138 14.44 10.19 -10.37
N ALA A 139 15.73 10.42 -10.23
CA ALA A 139 16.75 9.48 -10.70
C ALA A 139 16.65 8.11 -9.96
N ALA A 140 16.37 8.12 -8.66
CA ALA A 140 16.13 6.90 -7.89
C ALA A 140 14.84 6.20 -8.36
N PHE A 141 13.76 6.96 -8.55
CA PHE A 141 12.51 6.45 -9.11
C PHE A 141 12.71 5.84 -10.51
N GLN A 142 13.44 6.52 -11.39
CA GLN A 142 13.71 6.04 -12.74
C GLN A 142 14.53 4.75 -12.74
N ALA A 143 15.48 4.61 -11.81
CA ALA A 143 16.32 3.43 -11.70
C ALA A 143 15.55 2.20 -11.22
N GLU A 144 14.72 2.34 -10.21
CA GLU A 144 14.12 1.22 -9.47
C GLU A 144 12.61 1.10 -9.63
N GLY A 145 11.94 2.21 -9.94
CA GLY A 145 10.48 2.31 -10.06
C GLY A 145 10.01 2.39 -11.50
N SER A 146 8.71 2.54 -11.66
CA SER A 146 8.01 2.80 -12.92
C SER A 146 6.74 3.58 -12.67
N GLY A 147 6.24 4.30 -13.67
CA GLY A 147 4.98 5.00 -13.55
C GLY A 147 4.45 5.53 -14.87
N ALA A 148 3.15 5.80 -14.86
CA ALA A 148 2.41 6.39 -15.96
C ALA A 148 1.41 7.42 -15.44
N VAL A 149 1.21 8.48 -16.18
CA VAL A 149 0.27 9.56 -15.84
C VAL A 149 -0.65 9.88 -17.00
N ILE A 150 -1.83 10.39 -16.67
CA ILE A 150 -2.76 10.96 -17.66
C ILE A 150 -2.99 12.42 -17.34
N TYR A 151 -2.80 13.23 -18.38
CA TYR A 151 -3.09 14.67 -18.37
C TYR A 151 -4.45 14.97 -18.99
N HIS A 152 -5.15 15.95 -18.42
CA HIS A 152 -6.31 16.62 -18.99
C HIS A 152 -6.19 18.11 -18.73
N GLY A 153 -6.22 18.93 -19.81
CA GLY A 153 -6.05 20.38 -19.68
C GLY A 153 -4.73 20.83 -19.03
N GLY A 154 -3.66 20.01 -19.16
CA GLY A 154 -2.35 20.30 -18.54
C GLY A 154 -2.20 19.82 -17.10
N GLU A 155 -3.27 19.31 -16.49
CA GLU A 155 -3.27 18.79 -15.12
C GLU A 155 -3.20 17.26 -15.10
N ILE A 156 -2.45 16.65 -14.16
CA ILE A 156 -2.43 15.21 -13.94
C ILE A 156 -3.72 14.82 -13.23
N VAL A 157 -4.52 13.97 -13.88
CA VAL A 157 -5.83 13.53 -13.38
C VAL A 157 -5.91 12.06 -13.03
N ALA A 158 -4.97 11.26 -13.50
CA ALA A 158 -4.80 9.86 -13.13
C ALA A 158 -3.34 9.45 -13.19
N ALA A 159 -2.96 8.49 -12.37
CA ALA A 159 -1.63 7.91 -12.38
C ALA A 159 -1.65 6.46 -11.88
N ALA A 160 -0.65 5.70 -12.32
CA ALA A 160 -0.20 4.47 -11.71
C ALA A 160 1.31 4.55 -11.56
N SER A 161 1.84 4.27 -10.38
CA SER A 161 3.29 4.29 -10.20
C SER A 161 3.73 3.36 -9.08
N SER A 162 5.02 3.06 -9.03
CA SER A 162 5.61 2.40 -7.89
C SER A 162 5.60 3.34 -6.69
N PHE A 163 4.91 2.91 -5.62
CA PHE A 163 4.90 3.59 -4.33
C PHE A 163 6.25 3.44 -3.63
N LEU A 164 6.82 2.24 -3.70
CA LEU A 164 8.16 1.92 -3.21
C LEU A 164 8.80 0.84 -4.07
N SER A 165 10.12 0.70 -3.97
CA SER A 165 10.90 -0.39 -4.55
C SER A 165 11.67 -1.17 -3.46
N LEU A 166 11.85 -2.46 -3.70
CA LEU A 166 12.64 -3.35 -2.85
C LEU A 166 13.21 -4.50 -3.69
N ASN A 167 14.52 -4.52 -3.89
CA ASN A 167 15.22 -5.64 -4.54
C ASN A 167 14.63 -6.05 -5.92
N GLY A 168 14.26 -5.09 -6.76
CA GLY A 168 13.66 -5.34 -8.08
C GLY A 168 12.16 -5.65 -8.05
N GLU A 169 11.52 -5.46 -6.90
CA GLU A 169 10.07 -5.53 -6.73
C GLU A 169 9.53 -4.14 -6.48
N VAL A 170 8.30 -3.85 -6.89
CA VAL A 170 7.62 -2.57 -6.63
C VAL A 170 6.22 -2.79 -6.11
N GLU A 171 5.78 -1.92 -5.20
CA GLU A 171 4.37 -1.81 -4.80
C GLU A 171 3.67 -0.79 -5.69
N MET A 172 2.58 -1.20 -6.34
CA MET A 172 1.82 -0.32 -7.22
C MET A 172 0.82 0.53 -6.44
N ASP A 173 0.84 1.83 -6.70
CA ASP A 173 -0.22 2.77 -6.30
C ASP A 173 -0.94 3.31 -7.53
N ILE A 174 -2.28 3.39 -7.44
CA ILE A 174 -3.12 3.88 -8.55
C ILE A 174 -4.15 4.86 -8.02
N SER A 175 -4.20 6.01 -8.66
CA SER A 175 -5.15 7.05 -8.31
C SER A 175 -5.79 7.68 -9.54
N THR A 176 -7.05 8.10 -9.41
CA THR A 176 -7.78 8.91 -10.41
C THR A 176 -8.63 9.95 -9.69
N LYS A 177 -8.47 11.20 -10.07
CA LYS A 177 -9.31 12.29 -9.54
C LYS A 177 -10.78 11.95 -9.72
N GLU A 178 -11.59 12.22 -8.70
CA GLU A 178 -12.99 11.80 -8.62
C GLU A 178 -13.81 12.24 -9.84
N THR A 179 -13.63 13.48 -10.28
CA THR A 179 -14.32 14.05 -11.46
C THR A 179 -13.95 13.39 -12.79
N HIS A 180 -12.88 12.59 -12.80
CA HIS A 180 -12.37 11.89 -14.01
C HIS A 180 -12.54 10.37 -13.94
N ARG A 181 -13.20 9.83 -12.89
CA ARG A 181 -13.46 8.39 -12.76
C ARG A 181 -14.42 7.87 -13.82
N GLY A 182 -14.46 6.54 -14.01
CA GLY A 182 -15.39 5.88 -14.95
C GLY A 182 -14.93 5.91 -16.41
N LYS A 183 -13.77 6.51 -16.74
CA LYS A 183 -13.24 6.68 -18.10
C LYS A 183 -12.08 5.75 -18.45
N LYS A 184 -11.87 4.66 -17.69
CA LYS A 184 -10.78 3.67 -17.85
C LYS A 184 -9.37 4.25 -17.69
N LEU A 185 -9.19 5.44 -17.10
CA LEU A 185 -7.90 6.10 -16.99
C LEU A 185 -6.93 5.29 -16.11
N ALA A 186 -7.40 4.78 -14.96
CA ALA A 186 -6.61 3.89 -14.11
C ALA A 186 -6.12 2.64 -14.85
N THR A 187 -6.99 2.03 -15.67
CA THR A 187 -6.62 0.87 -16.50
C THR A 187 -5.52 1.22 -17.51
N ALA A 188 -5.59 2.40 -18.13
CA ALA A 188 -4.59 2.85 -19.10
C ALA A 188 -3.24 3.10 -18.44
N CYS A 189 -3.21 3.78 -17.27
CA CYS A 189 -1.99 4.01 -16.49
C CYS A 189 -1.37 2.67 -16.04
N ALA A 190 -2.17 1.78 -15.45
CA ALA A 190 -1.70 0.47 -15.01
C ALA A 190 -1.12 -0.35 -16.17
N ALA A 191 -1.80 -0.39 -17.32
CA ALA A 191 -1.32 -1.10 -18.51
C ALA A 191 0.05 -0.59 -18.99
N LEU A 192 0.27 0.73 -19.00
CA LEU A 192 1.55 1.32 -19.41
C LEU A 192 2.66 1.00 -18.41
N MET A 193 2.40 1.18 -17.12
CA MET A 193 3.35 0.86 -16.05
C MET A 193 3.72 -0.63 -16.05
N LEU A 194 2.74 -1.54 -16.10
CA LEU A 194 2.98 -2.98 -16.11
C LEU A 194 3.83 -3.42 -17.31
N ARG A 195 3.62 -2.83 -18.49
CA ARG A 195 4.47 -3.10 -19.66
C ARG A 195 5.92 -2.69 -19.43
N ASP A 196 6.14 -1.53 -18.82
CA ASP A 196 7.49 -1.07 -18.50
C ASP A 196 8.15 -1.98 -17.47
N CYS A 197 7.46 -2.29 -16.38
CA CYS A 197 7.95 -3.22 -15.37
C CYS A 197 8.34 -4.58 -15.98
N MET A 198 7.47 -5.16 -16.83
CA MET A 198 7.76 -6.43 -17.50
C MET A 198 9.00 -6.36 -18.40
N LYS A 199 9.17 -5.29 -19.19
CA LYS A 199 10.35 -5.10 -20.04
C LYS A 199 11.63 -5.00 -19.24
N ARG A 200 11.57 -4.47 -18.02
CA ARG A 200 12.70 -4.25 -17.13
C ARG A 200 12.91 -5.41 -16.14
N GLY A 201 12.05 -6.44 -16.15
CA GLY A 201 12.11 -7.56 -15.21
C GLY A 201 11.76 -7.19 -13.76
N ILE A 202 10.97 -6.12 -13.57
CA ILE A 202 10.51 -5.67 -12.26
C ILE A 202 9.25 -6.45 -11.88
N THR A 203 9.23 -7.06 -10.71
CA THR A 203 8.05 -7.71 -10.16
C THR A 203 7.12 -6.68 -9.53
N VAL A 204 5.83 -6.73 -9.89
CA VAL A 204 4.83 -5.79 -9.39
C VAL A 204 3.95 -6.46 -8.34
N HIS A 205 3.90 -5.85 -7.16
CA HIS A 205 2.97 -6.16 -6.09
C HIS A 205 1.78 -5.20 -6.13
N TRP A 206 0.62 -5.71 -5.72
CA TRP A 206 -0.62 -4.95 -5.68
C TRP A 206 -1.38 -5.30 -4.40
N ASP A 207 -1.47 -4.34 -3.50
CA ASP A 207 -2.27 -4.45 -2.29
C ASP A 207 -3.57 -3.66 -2.47
N ALA A 208 -4.62 -4.37 -2.87
CA ALA A 208 -5.91 -3.76 -3.21
C ALA A 208 -6.64 -3.28 -1.96
N GLN A 209 -6.87 -1.98 -1.87
CA GLN A 209 -7.54 -1.37 -0.71
C GLN A 209 -9.07 -1.57 -0.67
N ASN A 210 -9.68 -2.00 -1.78
CA ASN A 210 -11.12 -2.20 -1.92
C ASN A 210 -11.43 -3.05 -3.16
N ASP A 211 -12.71 -3.41 -3.34
CA ASP A 211 -13.16 -4.24 -4.45
C ASP A 211 -12.91 -3.60 -5.83
N VAL A 212 -12.96 -2.27 -5.94
CA VAL A 212 -12.69 -1.58 -7.22
C VAL A 212 -11.23 -1.79 -7.62
N SER A 213 -10.31 -1.64 -6.67
CA SER A 213 -8.87 -1.90 -6.88
C SER A 213 -8.62 -3.38 -7.19
N ARG A 214 -9.26 -4.29 -6.42
CA ARG A 214 -9.16 -5.74 -6.65
C ARG A 214 -9.62 -6.12 -8.05
N HIS A 215 -10.82 -5.70 -8.47
CA HIS A 215 -11.33 -5.98 -9.81
C HIS A 215 -10.44 -5.39 -10.92
N LEU A 216 -9.80 -4.25 -10.64
CA LEU A 216 -8.84 -3.70 -11.61
C LEU A 216 -7.60 -4.60 -11.73
N ALA A 217 -7.05 -5.08 -10.63
CA ALA A 217 -5.92 -6.01 -10.62
C ALA A 217 -6.25 -7.33 -11.35
N GLU A 218 -7.44 -7.89 -11.09
CA GLU A 218 -7.93 -9.12 -11.74
C GLU A 218 -7.98 -9.01 -13.27
N LYS A 219 -8.29 -7.82 -13.83
CA LYS A 219 -8.26 -7.59 -15.28
C LYS A 219 -6.88 -7.76 -15.90
N PHE A 220 -5.83 -7.59 -15.12
CA PHE A 220 -4.44 -7.80 -15.54
C PHE A 220 -3.93 -9.21 -15.22
N GLY A 221 -4.79 -10.09 -14.67
CA GLY A 221 -4.45 -11.47 -14.34
C GLY A 221 -3.82 -11.63 -12.95
N PHE A 222 -3.90 -10.62 -12.08
CA PHE A 222 -3.59 -10.81 -10.67
C PHE A 222 -4.67 -11.64 -10.01
N GLU A 223 -4.28 -12.51 -9.09
CA GLU A 223 -5.18 -13.36 -8.31
C GLU A 223 -5.17 -12.90 -6.85
N ALA A 224 -6.33 -12.95 -6.19
CA ALA A 224 -6.41 -12.68 -4.76
C ALA A 224 -5.67 -13.78 -3.99
N GLU A 225 -4.72 -13.40 -3.13
CA GLU A 225 -3.93 -14.34 -2.34
C GLU A 225 -4.37 -14.36 -0.89
N GLN A 226 -4.48 -13.19 -0.27
CA GLN A 226 -4.81 -13.08 1.14
C GLN A 226 -5.58 -11.79 1.42
N GLU A 227 -6.64 -11.89 2.23
CA GLU A 227 -7.32 -10.72 2.79
C GLU A 227 -6.82 -10.45 4.21
N TYR A 228 -6.73 -9.17 4.57
CA TYR A 228 -6.42 -8.74 5.92
C TYR A 228 -7.20 -7.50 6.32
N SER A 229 -7.32 -7.28 7.62
CA SER A 229 -8.06 -6.16 8.18
C SER A 229 -7.14 -5.01 8.56
N VAL A 230 -7.57 -3.80 8.24
CA VAL A 230 -6.94 -2.55 8.68
C VAL A 230 -7.91 -1.85 9.61
N TYR A 231 -7.45 -1.50 10.80
CA TYR A 231 -8.22 -0.89 11.86
C TYR A 231 -7.91 0.61 11.96
N TRP A 232 -8.93 1.43 11.91
CA TRP A 232 -8.84 2.85 12.25
C TRP A 232 -9.53 3.09 13.58
N LEU A 233 -8.75 3.49 14.58
CA LEU A 233 -9.29 3.75 15.90
C LEU A 233 -10.09 5.07 15.91
N PRO A 234 -11.14 5.18 16.76
CA PRO A 234 -11.88 6.42 16.89
C PRO A 234 -10.96 7.53 17.41
N SER A 235 -11.03 8.70 16.78
CA SER A 235 -10.29 9.89 17.23
C SER A 235 -10.77 10.32 18.63
N LEU A 236 -9.85 10.80 19.46
CA LEU A 236 -10.17 11.45 20.74
C LEU A 236 -10.94 12.78 20.54
N ASN A 237 -10.82 13.36 19.34
CA ASN A 237 -11.53 14.59 18.96
C ASN A 237 -12.44 14.32 17.75
N PRO A 238 -13.75 14.14 17.96
CA PRO A 238 -14.70 13.79 16.89
C PRO A 238 -14.79 14.83 15.76
N ASP A 239 -14.36 16.07 15.99
CA ASP A 239 -14.36 17.10 14.95
C ASP A 239 -13.23 16.94 13.92
N LYS A 240 -12.16 16.23 14.24
CA LYS A 240 -11.06 15.95 13.30
C LYS A 240 -11.35 14.82 12.30
N THR A 241 -12.31 13.94 12.60
CA THR A 241 -12.62 12.77 11.75
C THR A 241 -13.25 13.13 10.40
N LYS A 242 -13.71 14.36 10.21
CA LYS A 242 -14.34 14.80 8.95
C LYS A 242 -13.33 15.23 7.87
N HIS A 243 -12.10 15.60 8.24
CA HIS A 243 -11.12 16.15 7.30
C HIS A 243 -10.03 15.17 6.86
N GLU A 244 -9.83 14.07 7.58
CA GLU A 244 -8.74 13.11 7.29
C GLU A 244 -9.13 11.96 6.33
N LYS A 245 -10.41 11.85 5.95
CA LYS A 245 -10.89 10.84 4.98
C LYS A 245 -10.54 11.14 3.52
N THR A 246 -9.88 12.26 3.24
CA THR A 246 -9.66 12.76 1.88
C THR A 246 -8.19 12.87 1.46
N GLY A 247 -7.26 12.18 2.09
CA GLY A 247 -5.85 12.43 1.78
C GLY A 247 -4.86 11.28 1.80
N LEU A 248 -5.24 10.10 2.22
CA LEU A 248 -4.35 8.94 2.20
C LEU A 248 -5.08 7.76 1.53
N PHE A 249 -4.70 7.49 0.27
CA PHE A 249 -5.14 6.41 -0.65
C PHE A 249 -6.25 6.79 -1.63
#